data_16971d7d4dd0c6130f051e76527bb4bb
#
_entry.id   16971d7d4dd0c6130f051e76527bb4bb
#
_cell.length_a   1.000
_cell.length_b   1.000
_cell.length_c   1.000
_cell.angle_alpha   90.00
_cell.angle_beta   90.00
_cell.angle_gamma   90.00
#
_symmetry.space_group_name_H-M   'P 1'
#
loop_
_entity.id
_entity.type
_entity.pdbx_description
1 polymer ?
#
loop_
_entity_poly.entity_id
_entity_poly.type
_entity_poly.pdbx_seq_one_letter_code
_entity_poly.pdbx_strand_id
1 'polypeptide(L)'
;PHRGRLAPQKGPIDFAICIRIDNHKNNVYNIFITPVRFKERFKMSNLPQISEAEFEVMKIVWKHAPISTNEITDRLLQTTNWSPKTIQTLIKRLVTKGALTYEKQSRVFVYTPVVKENEYIGQKSNSFLERYYDGDITAMLSAYIENDRLSETEIDTLRSLLSKRSKKGGN
;
A
#
# COMPACT_ATOMS: atom_id res chain seq x y z
N PRO A 1 -37.97 -8.25 39.54
CA PRO A 1 -37.35 -7.15 38.86
C PRO A 1 -35.91 -6.93 39.36
N HIS A 2 -34.95 -7.56 38.71
CA HIS A 2 -33.53 -7.24 38.93
C HIS A 2 -32.87 -7.13 37.58
N ARG A 3 -32.53 -5.89 37.23
CA ARG A 3 -31.70 -5.56 36.07
C ARG A 3 -30.25 -5.88 36.37
N GLY A 4 -29.69 -6.91 35.73
CA GLY A 4 -28.26 -7.16 35.70
C GLY A 4 -27.55 -6.15 34.76
N ARG A 5 -26.69 -5.30 35.31
CA ARG A 5 -25.78 -4.44 34.55
C ARG A 5 -24.59 -5.27 34.09
N LEU A 6 -24.42 -5.40 32.80
CA LEU A 6 -23.19 -5.88 32.20
C LEU A 6 -22.12 -4.78 32.28
N ALA A 7 -20.98 -5.09 32.82
CA ALA A 7 -19.81 -4.21 32.92
C ALA A 7 -19.17 -4.01 31.54
N PRO A 8 -18.64 -2.79 31.23
CA PRO A 8 -17.98 -2.54 29.94
C PRO A 8 -16.58 -3.14 29.94
N GLN A 9 -16.27 -3.89 28.91
CA GLN A 9 -14.95 -4.41 28.60
C GLN A 9 -14.04 -3.24 28.17
N LYS A 10 -12.94 -3.04 28.89
CA LYS A 10 -11.89 -2.03 28.60
C LYS A 10 -10.93 -2.58 27.55
N GLY A 11 -11.02 -2.08 26.31
CA GLY A 11 -9.95 -2.15 25.33
C GLY A 11 -9.16 -0.82 25.32
N PRO A 12 -7.92 -0.78 24.78
CA PRO A 12 -7.09 0.41 24.81
C PRO A 12 -7.73 1.57 24.03
N ILE A 13 -7.79 2.74 24.71
CA ILE A 13 -8.37 3.96 24.15
C ILE A 13 -7.19 4.82 23.69
N ASP A 14 -6.99 4.90 22.36
CA ASP A 14 -6.08 5.88 21.79
C ASP A 14 -6.81 7.22 21.62
N PHE A 15 -6.30 8.25 22.25
CA PHE A 15 -6.85 9.61 22.18
C PHE A 15 -6.16 10.39 21.07
N ALA A 16 -6.90 10.75 20.02
CA ALA A 16 -6.48 11.75 19.05
C ALA A 16 -7.10 13.11 19.45
N ILE A 17 -6.25 14.10 19.72
CA ILE A 17 -6.68 15.47 20.05
C ILE A 17 -6.88 16.24 18.75
N CYS A 18 -8.13 16.54 18.38
CA CYS A 18 -8.45 17.45 17.29
C CYS A 18 -8.70 18.84 17.87
N ILE A 19 -7.77 19.79 17.67
CA ILE A 19 -7.94 21.20 18.07
C ILE A 19 -8.62 21.92 16.91
N ARG A 20 -9.87 22.28 17.07
CA ARG A 20 -10.57 23.22 16.17
C ARG A 20 -10.53 24.60 16.82
N ILE A 21 -9.81 25.53 16.22
CA ILE A 21 -9.76 26.93 16.65
C ILE A 21 -10.94 27.65 15.99
N ASP A 22 -11.95 27.97 16.75
CA ASP A 22 -13.03 28.85 16.34
C ASP A 22 -12.72 30.27 16.81
N ASN A 23 -12.46 31.17 15.88
CA ASN A 23 -11.97 32.51 16.12
C ASN A 23 -13.14 33.52 16.16
N HIS A 24 -14.01 33.46 17.17
CA HIS A 24 -14.94 34.55 17.46
C HIS A 24 -15.25 34.68 18.95
N LYS A 25 -14.60 35.71 19.55
CA LYS A 25 -14.94 36.40 20.83
C LYS A 25 -15.08 35.57 22.12
N ASN A 26 -14.08 35.80 22.97
CA ASN A 26 -14.07 35.63 24.46
C ASN A 26 -14.03 34.22 25.02
N ASN A 27 -12.80 33.75 25.22
CA ASN A 27 -12.26 33.17 26.46
C ASN A 27 -13.14 32.17 27.22
N VAL A 28 -13.47 31.05 26.61
CA VAL A 28 -13.70 29.78 27.34
C VAL A 28 -13.24 28.65 26.41
N TYR A 29 -12.17 27.96 26.79
CA TYR A 29 -11.72 26.76 26.05
C TYR A 29 -12.63 25.60 26.45
N ASN A 30 -13.68 25.36 25.66
CA ASN A 30 -14.45 24.14 25.77
C ASN A 30 -13.72 23.04 24.96
N ILE A 31 -12.94 22.24 25.68
CA ILE A 31 -12.33 21.04 25.13
C ILE A 31 -13.42 19.96 25.06
N PHE A 32 -14.08 19.84 23.93
CA PHE A 32 -14.92 18.68 23.68
C PHE A 32 -14.03 17.48 23.29
N ILE A 33 -13.80 16.60 24.25
CA ILE A 33 -13.21 15.28 23.98
C ILE A 33 -14.32 14.40 23.43
N THR A 34 -14.49 14.40 22.11
CA THR A 34 -15.32 13.38 21.47
C THR A 34 -14.47 12.11 21.33
N PRO A 35 -14.93 10.94 21.85
CA PRO A 35 -14.25 9.70 21.58
C PRO A 35 -14.43 9.39 20.07
N VAL A 36 -13.43 9.75 19.29
CA VAL A 36 -13.35 9.28 17.92
C VAL A 36 -13.10 7.78 18.05
N ARG A 37 -14.15 7.00 17.89
CA ARG A 37 -14.07 5.56 17.68
C ARG A 37 -13.32 5.39 16.37
N PHE A 38 -12.00 5.34 16.46
CA PHE A 38 -11.15 4.96 15.35
C PHE A 38 -11.44 3.47 15.08
N LYS A 39 -12.61 3.23 14.46
CA LYS A 39 -12.69 2.11 13.57
C LYS A 39 -11.69 2.48 12.51
N GLU A 40 -10.47 1.99 12.62
CA GLU A 40 -9.67 1.72 11.45
C GLU A 40 -10.47 0.72 10.61
N ARG A 41 -11.52 1.28 10.00
CA ARG A 41 -11.91 0.80 8.71
C ARG A 41 -10.63 1.09 7.92
N PHE A 42 -9.77 0.10 7.74
CA PHE A 42 -8.92 0.03 6.59
C PHE A 42 -9.86 0.36 5.44
N LYS A 43 -9.92 1.65 5.14
CA LYS A 43 -10.52 2.12 3.92
C LYS A 43 -9.64 1.38 2.93
N MET A 44 -10.19 0.31 2.35
CA MET A 44 -9.62 -0.25 1.13
C MET A 44 -9.60 0.96 0.21
N SER A 45 -8.50 1.71 0.30
CA SER A 45 -8.26 2.81 -0.59
C SER A 45 -8.31 2.13 -1.94
N ASN A 46 -9.26 2.53 -2.79
CA ASN A 46 -9.32 2.04 -4.15
C ASN A 46 -8.00 2.47 -4.79
N LEU A 47 -6.96 1.63 -4.60
CA LEU A 47 -5.70 1.86 -5.25
C LEU A 47 -5.95 1.90 -6.74
N PRO A 48 -5.27 2.78 -7.46
CA PRO A 48 -5.47 2.92 -8.90
C PRO A 48 -5.26 1.56 -9.59
N GLN A 49 -6.18 1.21 -10.50
CA GLN A 49 -6.07 -0.01 -11.27
C GLN A 49 -4.94 0.14 -12.30
N ILE A 50 -3.77 -0.40 -11.99
CA ILE A 50 -2.57 -0.35 -12.80
C ILE A 50 -2.51 -1.64 -13.64
N SER A 51 -2.40 -1.53 -14.98
CA SER A 51 -2.19 -2.67 -15.87
C SER A 51 -0.75 -3.19 -15.78
N GLU A 52 -0.48 -4.37 -16.32
CA GLU A 52 0.87 -4.95 -16.33
C GLU A 52 1.91 -4.03 -16.98
N ALA A 53 1.58 -3.44 -18.14
CA ALA A 53 2.47 -2.49 -18.80
C ALA A 53 2.68 -1.21 -17.97
N GLU A 54 1.65 -0.70 -17.31
CA GLU A 54 1.76 0.46 -16.42
C GLU A 54 2.56 0.10 -15.15
N PHE A 55 2.49 -1.15 -14.70
CA PHE A 55 3.27 -1.62 -13.54
C PHE A 55 4.77 -1.62 -13.83
N GLU A 56 5.19 -1.97 -15.06
CA GLU A 56 6.60 -1.85 -15.45
C GLU A 56 7.11 -0.41 -15.34
N VAL A 57 6.29 0.58 -15.76
CA VAL A 57 6.62 2.00 -15.55
C VAL A 57 6.73 2.33 -14.07
N MET A 58 5.78 1.86 -13.25
CA MET A 58 5.77 2.11 -11.81
C MET A 58 7.00 1.53 -11.10
N LYS A 59 7.49 0.35 -11.48
CA LYS A 59 8.72 -0.23 -10.92
C LYS A 59 9.92 0.72 -11.08
N ILE A 60 10.04 1.36 -12.25
CA ILE A 60 11.10 2.34 -12.48
C ILE A 60 10.92 3.58 -11.62
N VAL A 61 9.68 4.08 -11.54
CA VAL A 61 9.38 5.29 -10.75
C VAL A 61 9.58 5.04 -9.26
N TRP A 62 9.09 3.93 -8.71
CA TRP A 62 9.29 3.61 -7.28
C TRP A 62 10.77 3.55 -6.89
N LYS A 63 11.59 2.99 -7.78
CA LYS A 63 13.02 2.82 -7.52
C LYS A 63 13.84 4.10 -7.64
N HIS A 64 13.40 5.05 -8.48
CA HIS A 64 14.22 6.18 -8.90
C HIS A 64 13.57 7.56 -8.72
N ALA A 65 12.37 7.62 -8.12
CA ALA A 65 11.68 8.88 -7.92
C ALA A 65 12.47 9.84 -6.98
N PRO A 66 12.45 11.15 -7.25
CA PRO A 66 11.78 11.83 -8.38
C PRO A 66 12.54 11.63 -9.71
N ILE A 67 11.83 11.36 -10.80
CA ILE A 67 12.44 10.93 -12.08
C ILE A 67 11.77 11.62 -13.29
N SER A 68 12.55 11.99 -14.30
CA SER A 68 12.05 12.66 -15.51
C SER A 68 11.48 11.69 -16.54
N THR A 69 10.68 12.24 -17.49
CA THR A 69 10.15 11.47 -18.64
C THR A 69 11.25 10.76 -19.42
N ASN A 70 12.37 11.46 -19.68
CA ASN A 70 13.47 10.93 -20.47
C ASN A 70 14.13 9.76 -19.75
N GLU A 71 14.46 9.91 -18.47
CA GLU A 71 15.07 8.85 -17.67
C GLU A 71 14.18 7.61 -17.55
N ILE A 72 12.86 7.78 -17.39
CA ILE A 72 11.91 6.65 -17.41
C ILE A 72 11.99 5.95 -18.76
N THR A 73 11.95 6.74 -19.84
CA THR A 73 11.99 6.23 -21.20
C THR A 73 13.28 5.46 -21.47
N ASP A 74 14.44 6.03 -21.17
CA ASP A 74 15.75 5.43 -21.40
C ASP A 74 15.90 4.08 -20.67
N ARG A 75 15.42 4.01 -19.42
CA ARG A 75 15.47 2.77 -18.64
C ARG A 75 14.56 1.67 -19.19
N LEU A 76 13.36 2.05 -19.60
CA LEU A 76 12.41 1.07 -20.16
C LEU A 76 12.82 0.58 -21.55
N LEU A 77 13.47 1.40 -22.36
CA LEU A 77 14.01 0.98 -23.65
C LEU A 77 15.12 -0.08 -23.53
N GLN A 78 15.79 -0.17 -22.37
CA GLN A 78 16.79 -1.21 -22.11
C GLN A 78 16.17 -2.59 -21.80
N THR A 79 14.93 -2.62 -21.32
CA THR A 79 14.28 -3.83 -20.81
C THR A 79 13.03 -4.22 -21.59
N THR A 80 12.52 -3.36 -22.47
CA THR A 80 11.31 -3.58 -23.24
C THR A 80 11.50 -3.19 -24.71
N ASN A 81 10.68 -3.75 -25.58
CA ASN A 81 10.65 -3.37 -27.01
C ASN A 81 9.61 -2.26 -27.30
N TRP A 82 9.32 -1.42 -26.32
CA TRP A 82 8.32 -0.36 -26.48
C TRP A 82 8.90 0.87 -27.19
N SER A 83 8.03 1.59 -27.90
CA SER A 83 8.42 2.89 -28.45
C SER A 83 8.38 3.97 -27.36
N PRO A 84 9.17 5.04 -27.49
CA PRO A 84 9.08 6.19 -26.57
C PRO A 84 7.67 6.76 -26.46
N LYS A 85 6.90 6.76 -27.55
CA LYS A 85 5.51 7.20 -27.57
C LYS A 85 4.60 6.32 -26.72
N THR A 86 4.83 4.99 -26.73
CA THR A 86 4.12 4.03 -25.88
C THR A 86 4.38 4.34 -24.41
N ILE A 87 5.64 4.52 -24.03
CA ILE A 87 6.05 4.81 -22.66
C ILE A 87 5.41 6.11 -22.16
N GLN A 88 5.46 7.18 -22.95
CA GLN A 88 4.81 8.45 -22.63
C GLN A 88 3.30 8.30 -22.44
N THR A 89 2.65 7.45 -23.23
CA THR A 89 1.22 7.18 -23.09
C THR A 89 0.92 6.45 -21.78
N LEU A 90 1.76 5.49 -21.37
CA LEU A 90 1.62 4.78 -20.11
C LEU A 90 1.81 5.71 -18.91
N ILE A 91 2.83 6.59 -18.95
CA ILE A 91 3.05 7.62 -17.92
C ILE A 91 1.81 8.51 -17.80
N LYS A 92 1.28 9.01 -18.91
CA LYS A 92 0.08 9.85 -18.92
C LYS A 92 -1.14 9.13 -18.31
N ARG A 93 -1.33 7.85 -18.62
CA ARG A 93 -2.40 7.04 -18.03
C ARG A 93 -2.24 6.89 -16.52
N LEU A 94 -1.01 6.66 -16.04
CA LEU A 94 -0.72 6.57 -14.61
C LEU A 94 -1.03 7.88 -13.86
N VAL A 95 -0.73 9.02 -14.46
CA VAL A 95 -1.12 10.34 -13.93
C VAL A 95 -2.64 10.47 -13.89
N THR A 96 -3.33 10.13 -14.98
CA THR A 96 -4.81 10.18 -15.05
C THR A 96 -5.47 9.27 -14.00
N LYS A 97 -4.87 8.12 -13.72
CA LYS A 97 -5.33 7.17 -12.68
C LYS A 97 -4.98 7.60 -11.25
N GLY A 98 -4.22 8.68 -11.07
CA GLY A 98 -3.76 9.14 -9.75
C GLY A 98 -2.66 8.27 -9.13
N ALA A 99 -2.00 7.42 -9.90
CA ALA A 99 -0.87 6.62 -9.44
C ALA A 99 0.45 7.42 -9.39
N LEU A 100 0.58 8.39 -10.30
CA LEU A 100 1.69 9.32 -10.39
C LEU A 100 1.21 10.76 -10.26
N THR A 101 2.03 11.59 -9.62
CA THR A 101 1.97 13.04 -9.72
C THR A 101 3.21 13.54 -10.46
N TYR A 102 3.18 14.81 -10.91
CA TYR A 102 4.32 15.41 -11.56
C TYR A 102 4.46 16.89 -11.21
N GLU A 103 5.69 17.36 -11.28
CA GLU A 103 6.03 18.78 -11.22
C GLU A 103 6.77 19.19 -12.48
N LYS A 104 6.54 20.41 -12.95
CA LYS A 104 7.28 20.97 -14.08
C LYS A 104 8.52 21.70 -13.55
N GLN A 105 9.67 21.14 -13.77
CA GLN A 105 10.95 21.76 -13.44
C GLN A 105 11.58 22.31 -14.73
N SER A 106 11.51 23.63 -14.92
CA SER A 106 11.95 24.30 -16.15
C SER A 106 11.19 23.80 -17.39
N ARG A 107 11.80 22.98 -18.22
CA ARG A 107 11.22 22.38 -19.45
C ARG A 107 10.94 20.88 -19.31
N VAL A 108 11.19 20.30 -18.15
CA VAL A 108 11.10 18.85 -17.92
C VAL A 108 10.01 18.55 -16.90
N PHE A 109 9.24 17.51 -17.14
CA PHE A 109 8.32 16.96 -16.16
C PHE A 109 9.03 15.88 -15.33
N VAL A 110 8.92 16.03 -14.01
CA VAL A 110 9.49 15.12 -13.01
C VAL A 110 8.36 14.45 -12.26
N TYR A 111 8.38 13.14 -12.20
CA TYR A 111 7.29 12.30 -11.66
C TYR A 111 7.65 11.73 -10.29
N THR A 112 6.63 11.66 -9.45
CA THR A 112 6.70 11.05 -8.11
C THR A 112 5.51 10.11 -7.92
N PRO A 113 5.70 8.92 -7.31
CA PRO A 113 4.60 8.00 -7.06
C PRO A 113 3.71 8.54 -5.94
N VAL A 114 2.39 8.48 -6.14
CA VAL A 114 1.38 8.81 -5.12
C VAL A 114 1.17 7.63 -4.17
N VAL A 115 1.29 6.41 -4.71
CA VAL A 115 1.11 5.16 -3.98
C VAL A 115 2.47 4.51 -3.75
N LYS A 116 2.73 4.06 -2.52
CA LYS A 116 3.98 3.36 -2.18
C LYS A 116 3.98 1.94 -2.76
N GLU A 117 5.16 1.47 -3.19
CA GLU A 117 5.33 0.14 -3.77
C GLU A 117 4.82 -0.98 -2.86
N ASN A 118 5.25 -0.99 -1.60
CA ASN A 118 4.88 -2.02 -0.63
C ASN A 118 3.37 -2.02 -0.32
N GLU A 119 2.73 -0.85 -0.31
CA GLU A 119 1.29 -0.70 -0.11
C GLU A 119 0.52 -1.30 -1.31
N TYR A 120 0.95 -0.95 -2.52
CA TYR A 120 0.34 -1.48 -3.75
C TYR A 120 0.50 -2.99 -3.87
N ILE A 121 1.73 -3.51 -3.70
CA ILE A 121 2.02 -4.94 -3.78
C ILE A 121 1.26 -5.68 -2.67
N GLY A 122 1.27 -5.18 -1.44
CA GLY A 122 0.56 -5.82 -0.33
C GLY A 122 -0.94 -5.96 -0.59
N GLN A 123 -1.60 -4.91 -1.11
CA GLN A 123 -3.02 -4.98 -1.45
C GLN A 123 -3.29 -5.95 -2.61
N LYS A 124 -2.42 -5.97 -3.63
CA LYS A 124 -2.57 -6.89 -4.76
C LYS A 124 -2.37 -8.34 -4.34
N SER A 125 -1.38 -8.60 -3.49
CA SER A 125 -1.14 -9.94 -2.93
C SER A 125 -2.32 -10.42 -2.08
N ASN A 126 -2.87 -9.57 -1.23
CA ASN A 126 -4.05 -9.91 -0.44
C ASN A 126 -5.28 -10.17 -1.33
N SER A 127 -5.51 -9.31 -2.33
CA SER A 127 -6.62 -9.51 -3.28
C SER A 127 -6.47 -10.79 -4.09
N PHE A 128 -5.24 -11.16 -4.45
CA PHE A 128 -4.93 -12.42 -5.12
C PHE A 128 -5.22 -13.62 -4.20
N LEU A 129 -4.74 -13.57 -2.97
CA LEU A 129 -4.95 -14.62 -1.98
C LEU A 129 -6.43 -14.85 -1.70
N GLU A 130 -7.19 -13.77 -1.45
CA GLU A 130 -8.65 -13.82 -1.25
C GLU A 130 -9.37 -14.40 -2.47
N ARG A 131 -9.00 -13.98 -3.66
CA ARG A 131 -9.69 -14.37 -4.89
C ARG A 131 -9.51 -15.81 -5.30
N TYR A 132 -8.30 -16.36 -5.09
CA TYR A 132 -7.91 -17.68 -5.63
C TYR A 132 -7.71 -18.74 -4.56
N TYR A 133 -7.58 -18.35 -3.30
CA TYR A 133 -7.32 -19.23 -2.17
C TYR A 133 -8.14 -18.92 -0.93
N ASP A 134 -9.23 -18.16 -1.07
CA ASP A 134 -10.13 -17.78 0.04
C ASP A 134 -9.41 -17.24 1.29
N GLY A 135 -8.31 -16.51 1.06
CA GLY A 135 -7.45 -15.98 2.13
C GLY A 135 -6.48 -16.99 2.74
N ASP A 136 -6.48 -18.26 2.31
CA ASP A 136 -5.62 -19.29 2.86
C ASP A 136 -4.23 -19.30 2.21
N ILE A 137 -3.26 -18.69 2.92
CA ILE A 137 -1.84 -18.69 2.54
C ILE A 137 -1.22 -20.08 2.53
N THR A 138 -1.74 -21.00 3.38
CA THR A 138 -1.21 -22.37 3.47
C THR A 138 -1.58 -23.15 2.23
N ALA A 139 -2.82 -23.04 1.78
CA ALA A 139 -3.27 -23.64 0.52
C ALA A 139 -2.45 -23.15 -0.68
N MET A 140 -2.17 -21.83 -0.74
CA MET A 140 -1.32 -21.25 -1.78
C MET A 140 0.10 -21.85 -1.75
N LEU A 141 0.74 -21.90 -0.58
CA LEU A 141 2.10 -22.43 -0.42
C LEU A 141 2.15 -23.93 -0.74
N SER A 142 1.15 -24.71 -0.31
CA SER A 142 1.05 -26.14 -0.64
C SER A 142 1.02 -26.38 -2.14
N ALA A 143 0.21 -25.59 -2.88
CA ALA A 143 0.15 -25.68 -4.33
C ALA A 143 1.49 -25.37 -5.02
N TYR A 144 2.32 -24.50 -4.45
CA TYR A 144 3.66 -24.22 -4.97
C TYR A 144 4.65 -25.36 -4.67
N ILE A 145 4.57 -25.95 -3.46
CA ILE A 145 5.44 -27.06 -3.04
C ILE A 145 5.12 -28.32 -3.86
N GLU A 146 3.84 -28.67 -3.99
CA GLU A 146 3.39 -29.87 -4.73
C GLU A 146 3.75 -29.85 -6.22
N ASN A 147 3.92 -28.66 -6.80
CA ASN A 147 4.29 -28.51 -8.21
C ASN A 147 5.80 -28.30 -8.42
N ASP A 148 6.65 -28.61 -7.45
CA ASP A 148 8.11 -28.45 -7.49
C ASP A 148 8.57 -27.05 -7.95
N ARG A 149 7.78 -26.02 -7.61
CA ARG A 149 8.06 -24.62 -7.99
C ARG A 149 8.95 -23.88 -7.00
N LEU A 150 9.33 -24.53 -5.91
CA LEU A 150 10.24 -24.00 -4.91
C LEU A 150 11.54 -24.79 -4.91
N SER A 151 12.64 -24.12 -5.11
CA SER A 151 13.98 -24.69 -4.92
C SER A 151 14.27 -24.97 -3.43
N GLU A 152 15.21 -25.86 -3.13
CA GLU A 152 15.63 -26.15 -1.75
C GLU A 152 16.09 -24.88 -1.03
N THR A 153 16.80 -23.98 -1.71
CA THR A 153 17.25 -22.71 -1.15
C THR A 153 16.10 -21.75 -0.78
N GLU A 154 15.02 -21.75 -1.55
CA GLU A 154 13.81 -20.97 -1.22
C GLU A 154 13.06 -21.58 -0.05
N ILE A 155 12.97 -22.90 0.03
CA ILE A 155 12.37 -23.62 1.16
C ILE A 155 13.13 -23.31 2.46
N ASP A 156 14.46 -23.36 2.46
CA ASP A 156 15.27 -23.04 3.63
C ASP A 156 15.17 -21.57 4.03
N THR A 157 15.06 -20.68 3.06
CA THR A 157 14.80 -19.25 3.30
C THR A 157 13.44 -19.06 3.99
N LEU A 158 12.39 -19.69 3.49
CA LEU A 158 11.06 -19.67 4.09
C LEU A 158 11.05 -20.22 5.52
N ARG A 159 11.70 -21.36 5.76
CA ARG A 159 11.85 -21.92 7.11
C ARG A 159 12.53 -20.94 8.07
N SER A 160 13.60 -20.29 7.61
CA SER A 160 14.31 -19.26 8.39
C SER A 160 13.44 -18.06 8.73
N LEU A 161 12.64 -17.56 7.78
CA LEU A 161 11.72 -16.45 8.00
C LEU A 161 10.61 -16.79 9.00
N LEU A 162 10.02 -17.98 8.88
CA LEU A 162 8.98 -18.46 9.79
C LEU A 162 9.51 -18.66 11.22
N SER A 163 10.70 -19.22 11.38
CA SER A 163 11.32 -19.45 12.69
C SER A 163 11.69 -18.14 13.39
N LYS A 164 12.15 -17.12 12.65
CA LYS A 164 12.41 -15.78 13.20
C LYS A 164 11.14 -15.09 13.72
N ARG A 165 10.02 -15.28 13.03
CA ARG A 165 8.75 -14.68 13.42
C ARG A 165 8.13 -15.38 14.64
N SER A 166 8.26 -16.70 14.74
CA SER A 166 7.82 -17.47 15.91
C SER A 166 8.50 -17.04 17.21
N LYS A 167 9.80 -16.69 17.14
CA LYS A 167 10.55 -16.17 18.30
C LYS A 167 10.17 -14.75 18.72
N LYS A 168 9.54 -13.97 17.86
CA LYS A 168 9.15 -12.57 18.12
C LYS A 168 7.72 -12.42 18.63
N GLY A 169 6.91 -13.48 18.54
CA GLY A 169 5.50 -13.52 18.96
C GLY A 169 5.24 -14.18 20.31
N GLY A 170 6.30 -14.57 21.04
CA GLY A 170 6.22 -15.23 22.34
C GLY A 170 6.73 -14.32 23.47
N ASN A 171 6.09 -13.15 23.63
CA ASN A 171 6.27 -12.33 24.85
C ASN A 171 4.93 -11.68 25.20
#